data_9999db3e2bc9f95263c0f73e02903617
#
_entry.id   9999db3e2bc9f95263c0f73e02903617
#
_cell.length_a   1.000
_cell.length_b   1.000
_cell.length_c   1.000
_cell.angle_alpha   90.00
_cell.angle_beta   90.00
_cell.angle_gamma   90.00
#
_symmetry.space_group_name_H-M   'P 1'
#
loop_
_entity.id
_entity.type
_entity.pdbx_description
1 polymer ?
#
loop_
_entity_poly.entity_id
_entity_poly.type
_entity_poly.pdbx_seq_one_letter_code
_entity_poly.pdbx_strand_id
1 'polypeptide(L)'
;PCGEEEVRRFLEKLYQDTGGDNWRFQENWCTDKPLSEWGSSVKYEDGKLSLILGENNLHGKIDLSGCTALVSLRCAKNSLTEIDVSGCPLLEELDCTNCGISGLDVSGCYSLRRLLCGYNSLTELGLSSCPYLTELNVPYNGLGTLDISSCMALTDLNCAENRLEKLDMAGREGLRMLFCYGNRLSVLDLSKCSSLTLVNCGANELT
;
A
#
# COMPACT_ATOMS: atom_id res chain seq x y z
N PRO A 1 -2.86 -22.36 -2.04
CA PRO A 1 -2.81 -21.27 -3.03
C PRO A 1 -4.09 -21.30 -3.86
N CYS A 2 -4.69 -20.13 -4.11
CA CYS A 2 -5.82 -19.97 -5.01
C CYS A 2 -5.53 -20.59 -6.37
N GLY A 3 -6.45 -21.44 -6.87
CA GLY A 3 -6.40 -21.89 -8.26
C GLY A 3 -6.79 -20.78 -9.22
N GLU A 4 -6.47 -20.95 -10.52
CA GLU A 4 -6.78 -19.96 -11.55
C GLU A 4 -8.26 -19.57 -11.60
N GLU A 5 -9.16 -20.51 -11.42
CA GLU A 5 -10.61 -20.25 -11.40
C GLU A 5 -11.05 -19.35 -10.24
N GLU A 6 -10.44 -19.52 -9.08
CA GLU A 6 -10.72 -18.68 -7.91
C GLU A 6 -10.16 -17.26 -8.12
N VAL A 7 -8.94 -17.15 -8.66
CA VAL A 7 -8.34 -15.85 -9.05
C VAL A 7 -9.22 -15.16 -10.08
N ARG A 8 -9.71 -15.86 -11.07
CA ARG A 8 -10.63 -15.32 -12.10
C ARG A 8 -11.85 -14.66 -11.48
N ARG A 9 -12.48 -15.29 -10.47
CA ARG A 9 -13.63 -14.69 -9.78
C ARG A 9 -13.29 -13.39 -9.07
N PHE A 10 -12.12 -13.31 -8.42
CA PHE A 10 -11.65 -12.06 -7.83
C PHE A 10 -11.48 -10.96 -8.88
N LEU A 11 -10.89 -11.29 -10.03
CA LEU A 11 -10.64 -10.33 -11.10
C LEU A 11 -11.91 -9.87 -11.81
N GLU A 12 -12.86 -10.77 -12.02
CA GLU A 12 -14.18 -10.44 -12.59
C GLU A 12 -14.96 -9.50 -11.66
N LYS A 13 -14.94 -9.79 -10.34
CA LYS A 13 -15.52 -8.91 -9.34
C LYS A 13 -14.84 -7.55 -9.32
N LEU A 14 -13.51 -7.52 -9.31
CA LEU A 14 -12.71 -6.29 -9.37
C LEU A 14 -13.10 -5.44 -10.59
N TYR A 15 -13.21 -6.05 -11.77
CA TYR A 15 -13.62 -5.38 -13.00
C TYR A 15 -15.00 -4.73 -12.84
N GLN A 16 -15.98 -5.47 -12.31
CA GLN A 16 -17.35 -4.97 -12.11
C GLN A 16 -17.39 -3.83 -11.08
N ASP A 17 -16.76 -4.02 -9.93
CA ASP A 17 -16.81 -3.08 -8.80
C ASP A 17 -16.08 -1.76 -9.09
N THR A 18 -15.14 -1.76 -10.04
CA THR A 18 -14.30 -0.60 -10.34
C THR A 18 -14.54 0.00 -11.72
N GLY A 19 -15.66 -0.35 -12.36
CA GLY A 19 -16.10 0.22 -13.62
C GLY A 19 -15.27 -0.22 -14.81
N GLY A 20 -15.01 -1.50 -14.92
CA GLY A 20 -14.15 -2.12 -15.92
C GLY A 20 -14.42 -1.73 -17.36
N ASP A 21 -15.69 -1.54 -17.73
CA ASP A 21 -16.10 -1.08 -19.09
C ASP A 21 -15.53 0.31 -19.45
N ASN A 22 -15.11 1.08 -18.46
CA ASN A 22 -14.50 2.41 -18.62
C ASN A 22 -12.99 2.41 -18.43
N TRP A 23 -12.37 1.26 -18.17
CA TRP A 23 -10.94 1.19 -18.02
C TRP A 23 -10.22 1.50 -19.34
N ARG A 24 -9.05 2.09 -19.26
CA ARG A 24 -8.20 2.37 -20.43
C ARG A 24 -7.56 1.11 -21.00
N PHE A 25 -7.22 0.17 -20.11
CA PHE A 25 -6.52 -1.07 -20.42
C PHE A 25 -7.34 -2.24 -19.88
N GLN A 26 -8.18 -2.83 -20.75
CA GLN A 26 -9.10 -3.91 -20.38
C GLN A 26 -9.02 -5.10 -21.36
N GLU A 27 -7.92 -5.22 -22.09
CA GLU A 27 -7.75 -6.24 -23.14
C GLU A 27 -7.97 -7.64 -22.57
N ASN A 28 -8.93 -8.36 -23.16
CA ASN A 28 -9.36 -9.72 -22.79
C ASN A 28 -9.88 -9.90 -21.33
N TRP A 29 -10.08 -8.83 -20.57
CA TRP A 29 -10.69 -8.95 -19.26
C TRP A 29 -12.10 -9.55 -19.34
N CYS A 30 -12.46 -10.40 -18.36
CA CYS A 30 -13.76 -11.08 -18.27
C CYS A 30 -14.09 -11.93 -19.53
N THR A 31 -13.09 -12.48 -20.22
CA THR A 31 -13.25 -13.43 -21.33
C THR A 31 -12.90 -14.84 -20.88
N ASP A 32 -13.24 -15.85 -21.73
CA ASP A 32 -12.89 -17.25 -21.49
C ASP A 32 -11.41 -17.57 -21.72
N LYS A 33 -10.59 -16.60 -22.11
CA LYS A 33 -9.16 -16.79 -22.32
C LYS A 33 -8.44 -17.08 -20.99
N PRO A 34 -7.30 -17.79 -21.00
CA PRO A 34 -6.44 -17.95 -19.83
C PRO A 34 -6.03 -16.59 -19.24
N LEU A 35 -5.82 -16.51 -17.93
CA LEU A 35 -5.42 -15.26 -17.26
C LEU A 35 -4.11 -14.69 -17.83
N SER A 36 -3.22 -15.52 -18.32
CA SER A 36 -1.98 -15.10 -19.01
C SER A 36 -2.21 -14.28 -20.28
N GLU A 37 -3.43 -14.30 -20.83
CA GLU A 37 -3.84 -13.54 -22.00
C GLU A 37 -4.72 -12.31 -21.67
N TRP A 38 -4.95 -12.00 -20.38
CA TRP A 38 -5.73 -10.84 -19.95
C TRP A 38 -4.92 -9.53 -20.00
N GLY A 39 -4.22 -9.30 -21.12
CA GLY A 39 -3.40 -8.12 -21.34
C GLY A 39 -2.16 -8.08 -20.44
N SER A 40 -1.46 -6.96 -20.46
CA SER A 40 -0.26 -6.74 -19.62
C SER A 40 -0.59 -6.41 -18.15
N SER A 41 -1.88 -6.21 -17.84
CA SER A 41 -2.33 -5.83 -16.50
C SER A 41 -2.36 -7.00 -15.52
N VAL A 42 -2.44 -8.23 -16.02
CA VAL A 42 -2.54 -9.45 -15.22
C VAL A 42 -1.34 -10.34 -15.49
N LYS A 43 -0.61 -10.66 -14.44
CA LYS A 43 0.42 -11.70 -14.48
C LYS A 43 0.06 -12.77 -13.47
N TYR A 44 -0.32 -13.95 -13.95
CA TYR A 44 -0.61 -15.12 -13.13
C TYR A 44 0.30 -16.28 -13.56
N GLU A 45 1.26 -16.62 -12.70
CA GLU A 45 2.27 -17.65 -12.92
C GLU A 45 2.54 -18.39 -11.61
N ASP A 46 2.64 -19.71 -11.67
CA ASP A 46 2.96 -20.56 -10.51
C ASP A 46 2.08 -20.31 -9.27
N GLY A 47 0.79 -20.02 -9.49
CA GLY A 47 -0.16 -19.73 -8.43
C GLY A 47 0.01 -18.36 -7.78
N LYS A 48 0.76 -17.45 -8.40
CA LYS A 48 1.03 -16.09 -7.94
C LYS A 48 0.43 -15.06 -8.89
N LEU A 49 -0.27 -14.08 -8.31
CA LEU A 49 -0.96 -13.01 -9.03
C LEU A 49 -0.26 -11.68 -8.81
N SER A 50 0.07 -10.99 -9.90
CA SER A 50 0.48 -9.58 -9.88
C SER A 50 -0.43 -8.76 -10.78
N LEU A 51 -0.87 -7.60 -10.31
CA LEU A 51 -1.78 -6.71 -11.01
C LEU A 51 -1.13 -5.33 -11.24
N ILE A 52 -1.20 -4.85 -12.48
CA ILE A 52 -0.73 -3.52 -12.90
C ILE A 52 -1.92 -2.75 -13.44
N LEU A 53 -2.55 -1.94 -12.60
CA LEU A 53 -3.80 -1.24 -12.85
C LEU A 53 -3.67 0.29 -12.73
N GLY A 54 -2.44 0.80 -12.70
CA GLY A 54 -2.18 2.23 -12.56
C GLY A 54 -2.70 3.03 -13.76
N GLU A 55 -3.16 4.27 -13.51
CA GLU A 55 -3.67 5.20 -14.53
C GLU A 55 -4.76 4.62 -15.44
N ASN A 56 -5.56 3.70 -14.94
CA ASN A 56 -6.48 2.88 -15.71
C ASN A 56 -7.97 3.26 -15.55
N ASN A 57 -8.22 4.45 -14.97
CA ASN A 57 -9.57 4.98 -14.77
C ASN A 57 -10.48 4.10 -13.88
N LEU A 58 -9.91 3.40 -12.91
CA LEU A 58 -10.65 2.67 -11.90
C LEU A 58 -11.37 3.66 -10.97
N HIS A 59 -12.58 3.32 -10.56
CA HIS A 59 -13.35 4.03 -9.54
C HIS A 59 -14.05 3.05 -8.60
N GLY A 60 -14.51 3.52 -7.43
CA GLY A 60 -15.19 2.68 -6.46
C GLY A 60 -14.19 1.97 -5.52
N LYS A 61 -14.50 0.76 -5.10
CA LYS A 61 -13.72 -0.02 -4.14
C LYS A 61 -12.99 -1.18 -4.82
N ILE A 62 -11.71 -1.37 -4.50
CA ILE A 62 -11.02 -2.63 -4.75
C ILE A 62 -11.21 -3.54 -3.53
N ASP A 63 -11.81 -4.70 -3.75
CA ASP A 63 -11.96 -5.76 -2.76
C ASP A 63 -11.29 -7.04 -3.28
N LEU A 64 -10.07 -7.28 -2.80
CA LEU A 64 -9.29 -8.50 -3.04
C LEU A 64 -9.03 -9.25 -1.72
N SER A 65 -9.88 -9.00 -0.72
CA SER A 65 -9.74 -9.64 0.60
C SER A 65 -9.72 -11.16 0.49
N GLY A 66 -8.74 -11.79 1.14
CA GLY A 66 -8.55 -13.24 1.09
C GLY A 66 -8.00 -13.79 -0.23
N CYS A 67 -7.58 -12.97 -1.18
CA CYS A 67 -6.90 -13.43 -2.39
C CYS A 67 -5.48 -13.93 -2.06
N THR A 68 -5.38 -15.20 -1.68
CA THR A 68 -4.12 -15.80 -1.21
C THR A 68 -3.05 -15.96 -2.30
N ALA A 69 -3.40 -15.72 -3.57
CA ALA A 69 -2.46 -15.70 -4.69
C ALA A 69 -1.79 -14.33 -4.89
N LEU A 70 -2.36 -13.25 -4.33
CA LEU A 70 -1.93 -11.89 -4.62
C LEU A 70 -0.54 -11.60 -4.05
N VAL A 71 0.42 -11.24 -4.93
CA VAL A 71 1.81 -10.90 -4.57
C VAL A 71 2.09 -9.41 -4.77
N SER A 72 1.51 -8.79 -5.79
CA SER A 72 1.70 -7.37 -6.08
C SER A 72 0.41 -6.75 -6.61
N LEU A 73 0.06 -5.57 -6.08
CA LEU A 73 -1.00 -4.71 -6.60
C LEU A 73 -0.45 -3.30 -6.82
N ARG A 74 -0.41 -2.86 -8.06
CA ARG A 74 -0.05 -1.50 -8.46
C ARG A 74 -1.24 -0.85 -9.12
N CYS A 75 -1.94 0.01 -8.38
CA CYS A 75 -3.15 0.68 -8.83
C CYS A 75 -3.09 2.21 -8.67
N ALA A 76 -1.88 2.78 -8.64
CA ALA A 76 -1.68 4.21 -8.48
C ALA A 76 -2.42 5.07 -9.51
N LYS A 77 -2.76 6.31 -9.13
CA LYS A 77 -3.39 7.31 -10.01
C LYS A 77 -4.71 6.84 -10.62
N ASN A 78 -5.62 6.42 -9.77
CA ASN A 78 -7.01 6.10 -10.08
C ASN A 78 -7.97 6.96 -9.22
N SER A 79 -9.27 6.72 -9.28
CA SER A 79 -10.29 7.46 -8.52
C SER A 79 -11.05 6.51 -7.59
N LEU A 80 -10.30 5.80 -6.75
CA LEU A 80 -10.83 4.81 -5.83
C LEU A 80 -11.35 5.47 -4.54
N THR A 81 -12.21 4.77 -3.81
CA THR A 81 -12.69 5.20 -2.49
C THR A 81 -12.05 4.40 -1.36
N GLU A 82 -11.78 3.11 -1.61
CA GLU A 82 -11.28 2.18 -0.61
C GLU A 82 -10.52 1.03 -1.29
N ILE A 83 -9.55 0.46 -0.59
CA ILE A 83 -8.84 -0.75 -0.99
C ILE A 83 -8.81 -1.71 0.21
N ASP A 84 -9.27 -2.93 -0.03
CA ASP A 84 -9.24 -4.02 0.92
C ASP A 84 -8.43 -5.18 0.32
N VAL A 85 -7.26 -5.43 0.90
CA VAL A 85 -6.38 -6.57 0.59
C VAL A 85 -6.15 -7.41 1.84
N SER A 86 -7.05 -7.32 2.82
CA SER A 86 -6.96 -8.08 4.06
C SER A 86 -6.87 -9.58 3.79
N GLY A 87 -6.07 -10.30 4.57
CA GLY A 87 -5.89 -11.73 4.38
C GLY A 87 -5.19 -12.14 3.08
N CYS A 88 -4.36 -11.26 2.50
CA CYS A 88 -3.47 -11.56 1.36
C CYS A 88 -2.04 -11.87 1.87
N PRO A 89 -1.74 -13.08 2.35
CA PRO A 89 -0.50 -13.35 3.10
C PRO A 89 0.76 -13.31 2.22
N LEU A 90 0.61 -13.43 0.91
CA LEU A 90 1.72 -13.38 -0.05
C LEU A 90 1.95 -11.99 -0.63
N LEU A 91 1.13 -10.99 -0.28
CA LEU A 91 1.28 -9.63 -0.81
C LEU A 91 2.60 -9.02 -0.33
N GLU A 92 3.51 -8.74 -1.26
CA GLU A 92 4.82 -8.14 -1.01
C GLU A 92 4.86 -6.64 -1.35
N GLU A 93 4.07 -6.21 -2.33
CA GLU A 93 4.04 -4.82 -2.79
C GLU A 93 2.60 -4.32 -3.01
N LEU A 94 2.28 -3.17 -2.42
CA LEU A 94 1.07 -2.42 -2.69
C LEU A 94 1.43 -0.97 -3.04
N ASP A 95 1.09 -0.54 -4.26
CA ASP A 95 1.15 0.86 -4.68
C ASP A 95 -0.25 1.36 -5.03
N CYS A 96 -0.79 2.17 -4.15
CA CYS A 96 -2.06 2.87 -4.32
C CYS A 96 -1.90 4.39 -4.20
N THR A 97 -0.74 4.90 -4.61
CA THR A 97 -0.43 6.32 -4.58
C THR A 97 -1.43 7.11 -5.41
N ASN A 98 -1.92 8.24 -4.87
CA ASN A 98 -2.80 9.17 -5.57
C ASN A 98 -4.06 8.47 -6.14
N CYS A 99 -4.78 7.76 -5.29
CA CYS A 99 -6.04 7.09 -5.63
C CYS A 99 -7.27 7.78 -5.06
N GLY A 100 -7.09 8.71 -4.10
CA GLY A 100 -8.21 9.38 -3.40
C GLY A 100 -8.82 8.54 -2.28
N ILE A 101 -8.23 7.40 -1.91
CA ILE A 101 -8.79 6.49 -0.90
C ILE A 101 -8.81 7.11 0.50
N SER A 102 -9.89 6.82 1.23
CA SER A 102 -10.03 7.14 2.67
C SER A 102 -9.92 5.91 3.57
N GLY A 103 -9.97 4.70 3.01
CA GLY A 103 -9.82 3.43 3.71
C GLY A 103 -8.82 2.51 3.02
N LEU A 104 -7.95 1.87 3.82
CA LEU A 104 -6.98 0.88 3.39
C LEU A 104 -6.84 -0.20 4.45
N ASP A 105 -7.18 -1.44 4.11
CA ASP A 105 -7.00 -2.59 4.99
C ASP A 105 -5.91 -3.53 4.44
N VAL A 106 -4.81 -3.63 5.19
CA VAL A 106 -3.67 -4.53 4.94
C VAL A 106 -3.52 -5.58 6.03
N SER A 107 -4.56 -5.82 6.82
CA SER A 107 -4.54 -6.84 7.87
C SER A 107 -4.30 -8.22 7.27
N GLY A 108 -3.44 -9.03 7.90
CA GLY A 108 -3.06 -10.35 7.37
C GLY A 108 -2.09 -10.33 6.17
N CYS A 109 -1.56 -9.17 5.78
CA CYS A 109 -0.53 -9.05 4.73
C CYS A 109 0.88 -9.28 5.31
N TYR A 110 1.12 -10.48 5.83
CA TYR A 110 2.36 -10.78 6.57
C TYR A 110 3.64 -10.69 5.75
N SER A 111 3.58 -10.78 4.42
CA SER A 111 4.75 -10.69 3.53
C SER A 111 5.01 -9.28 3.02
N LEU A 112 4.20 -8.28 3.42
CA LEU A 112 4.28 -6.94 2.85
C LEU A 112 5.64 -6.29 3.15
N ARG A 113 6.35 -5.87 2.09
CA ARG A 113 7.68 -5.23 2.11
C ARG A 113 7.64 -3.78 1.68
N ARG A 114 6.76 -3.44 0.72
CA ARG A 114 6.63 -2.10 0.18
C ARG A 114 5.18 -1.66 0.21
N LEU A 115 4.90 -0.55 0.90
CA LEU A 115 3.59 0.07 0.95
C LEU A 115 3.71 1.53 0.52
N LEU A 116 3.20 1.85 -0.66
CA LEU A 116 3.15 3.18 -1.24
C LEU A 116 1.70 3.64 -1.30
N CYS A 117 1.30 4.51 -0.36
CA CYS A 117 -0.07 5.00 -0.25
C CYS A 117 -0.14 6.52 -0.01
N GLY A 118 0.85 7.25 -0.51
CA GLY A 118 0.87 8.70 -0.44
C GLY A 118 -0.20 9.36 -1.31
N TYR A 119 -0.47 10.66 -1.05
CA TYR A 119 -1.43 11.47 -1.80
C TYR A 119 -2.84 10.86 -1.81
N ASN A 120 -3.34 10.53 -0.62
CA ASN A 120 -4.66 9.98 -0.38
C ASN A 120 -5.38 10.76 0.75
N SER A 121 -6.49 10.24 1.23
CA SER A 121 -7.29 10.86 2.30
C SER A 121 -7.32 9.99 3.56
N LEU A 122 -6.28 9.20 3.81
CA LEU A 122 -6.20 8.30 4.95
C LEU A 122 -6.10 9.10 6.27
N THR A 123 -6.94 8.78 7.23
CA THR A 123 -6.87 9.32 8.60
C THR A 123 -6.30 8.33 9.61
N GLU A 124 -6.24 7.06 9.22
CA GLU A 124 -5.66 5.96 9.99
C GLU A 124 -4.97 4.96 9.06
N LEU A 125 -4.01 4.20 9.57
CA LEU A 125 -3.33 3.13 8.85
C LEU A 125 -2.87 2.07 9.86
N GLY A 126 -3.44 0.85 9.76
CA GLY A 126 -3.09 -0.29 10.60
C GLY A 126 -1.95 -1.10 9.99
N LEU A 127 -0.82 -1.22 10.70
CA LEU A 127 0.38 -1.92 10.23
C LEU A 127 0.79 -3.11 11.14
N SER A 128 -0.08 -3.53 12.05
CA SER A 128 0.23 -4.59 13.02
C SER A 128 0.58 -5.95 12.39
N SER A 129 0.13 -6.18 11.15
CA SER A 129 0.40 -7.41 10.39
C SER A 129 1.58 -7.31 9.41
N CYS A 130 2.40 -6.25 9.48
CA CYS A 130 3.43 -5.96 8.48
C CYS A 130 4.87 -6.01 9.06
N PRO A 131 5.34 -7.13 9.65
CA PRO A 131 6.63 -7.20 10.34
C PRO A 131 7.83 -7.10 9.38
N TYR A 132 7.65 -7.41 8.11
CA TYR A 132 8.70 -7.39 7.08
C TYR A 132 8.68 -6.12 6.22
N LEU A 133 7.87 -5.11 6.60
CA LEU A 133 7.80 -3.86 5.86
C LEU A 133 9.14 -3.13 5.91
N THR A 134 9.75 -2.92 4.75
CA THR A 134 11.04 -2.25 4.58
C THR A 134 10.87 -0.81 4.09
N GLU A 135 9.86 -0.56 3.26
CA GLU A 135 9.56 0.76 2.72
C GLU A 135 8.10 1.15 2.98
N LEU A 136 7.90 2.23 3.73
CA LEU A 136 6.61 2.86 3.96
C LEU A 136 6.62 4.28 3.40
N ASN A 137 5.78 4.53 2.40
CA ASN A 137 5.62 5.85 1.78
C ASN A 137 4.15 6.27 1.87
N VAL A 138 3.82 7.15 2.84
CA VAL A 138 2.46 7.60 3.16
C VAL A 138 2.35 9.13 3.28
N PRO A 139 3.10 9.93 2.47
CA PRO A 139 3.03 11.37 2.55
C PRO A 139 1.68 11.91 2.04
N TYR A 140 1.36 13.15 2.41
CA TYR A 140 0.16 13.86 1.95
C TYR A 140 -1.11 13.05 2.22
N ASN A 141 -1.35 12.76 3.51
CA ASN A 141 -2.57 12.15 4.04
C ASN A 141 -3.06 12.95 5.26
N GLY A 142 -4.05 12.44 5.97
CA GLY A 142 -4.62 13.07 7.16
C GLY A 142 -4.27 12.36 8.47
N LEU A 143 -3.17 11.58 8.50
CA LEU A 143 -2.84 10.74 9.66
C LEU A 143 -2.54 11.59 10.90
N GLY A 144 -3.31 11.41 11.98
CA GLY A 144 -3.05 11.98 13.30
C GLY A 144 -2.07 11.15 14.11
N THR A 145 -2.01 9.85 13.83
CA THR A 145 -1.10 8.88 14.45
C THR A 145 -0.55 7.91 13.41
N LEU A 146 0.63 7.38 13.67
CA LEU A 146 1.23 6.31 12.85
C LEU A 146 1.99 5.37 13.77
N ASP A 147 1.43 4.17 13.98
CA ASP A 147 2.08 3.12 14.76
C ASP A 147 2.89 2.21 13.84
N ILE A 148 4.20 2.31 13.94
CA ILE A 148 5.17 1.48 13.21
C ILE A 148 5.82 0.43 14.11
N SER A 149 5.36 0.24 15.35
CA SER A 149 5.98 -0.64 16.35
C SER A 149 6.24 -2.06 15.84
N SER A 150 5.32 -2.61 15.05
CA SER A 150 5.44 -3.94 14.43
C SER A 150 6.38 -3.99 13.22
N CYS A 151 6.72 -2.84 12.60
CA CYS A 151 7.51 -2.79 11.36
C CYS A 151 9.03 -2.79 11.64
N MET A 152 9.53 -3.88 12.23
CA MET A 152 10.92 -3.96 12.71
C MET A 152 11.97 -3.96 11.59
N ALA A 153 11.57 -4.30 10.36
CA ALA A 153 12.45 -4.34 9.18
C ALA A 153 12.54 -3.00 8.43
N LEU A 154 11.90 -1.92 8.96
CA LEU A 154 11.75 -0.66 8.24
C LEU A 154 13.11 0.02 8.03
N THR A 155 13.44 0.31 6.77
CA THR A 155 14.64 1.02 6.34
C THR A 155 14.35 2.41 5.78
N ASP A 156 13.18 2.60 5.20
CA ASP A 156 12.77 3.82 4.51
C ASP A 156 11.37 4.23 4.95
N LEU A 157 11.25 5.39 5.60
CA LEU A 157 9.99 5.95 6.06
C LEU A 157 9.79 7.34 5.50
N ASN A 158 8.70 7.51 4.75
CA ASN A 158 8.19 8.81 4.38
C ASN A 158 6.74 8.96 4.89
N CYS A 159 6.57 9.78 5.91
CA CYS A 159 5.28 10.17 6.47
C CYS A 159 5.09 11.69 6.47
N ALA A 160 5.73 12.38 5.54
CA ALA A 160 5.67 13.84 5.41
C ALA A 160 4.24 14.33 5.13
N GLU A 161 3.98 15.61 5.44
CA GLU A 161 2.70 16.27 5.13
C GLU A 161 1.49 15.47 5.65
N ASN A 162 1.52 15.16 6.95
CA ASN A 162 0.43 14.56 7.72
C ASN A 162 0.09 15.45 8.92
N ARG A 163 -0.55 14.89 9.94
CA ARG A 163 -0.94 15.61 11.17
C ARG A 163 -0.38 14.96 12.44
N LEU A 164 0.79 14.29 12.28
CA LEU A 164 1.39 13.51 13.36
C LEU A 164 1.87 14.44 14.49
N GLU A 165 1.40 14.20 15.72
CA GLU A 165 1.88 14.88 16.92
C GLU A 165 3.04 14.14 17.59
N LYS A 166 3.13 12.82 17.32
CA LYS A 166 4.17 11.93 17.85
C LYS A 166 4.60 10.93 16.78
N LEU A 167 5.87 10.57 16.79
CA LEU A 167 6.43 9.50 15.99
C LEU A 167 7.45 8.74 16.86
N ASP A 168 7.12 7.51 17.25
CA ASP A 168 8.00 6.66 18.05
C ASP A 168 9.02 5.96 17.15
N MET A 169 10.30 6.24 17.39
CA MET A 169 11.43 5.71 16.64
C MET A 169 12.18 4.61 17.40
N ALA A 170 11.63 4.12 18.52
CA ALA A 170 12.24 3.02 19.27
C ALA A 170 12.36 1.75 18.42
N GLY A 171 13.50 1.08 18.49
CA GLY A 171 13.78 -0.14 17.70
C GLY A 171 14.00 0.11 16.20
N ARG A 172 14.35 1.34 15.78
CA ARG A 172 14.58 1.71 14.37
C ARG A 172 16.06 1.83 14.03
N GLU A 173 16.90 0.96 14.60
CA GLU A 173 18.35 0.95 14.35
C GLU A 173 18.69 0.76 12.87
N GLY A 174 17.83 0.04 12.11
CA GLY A 174 18.00 -0.22 10.67
C GLY A 174 17.49 0.89 9.76
N LEU A 175 16.83 1.92 10.31
CA LEU A 175 16.26 2.99 9.48
C LEU A 175 17.36 3.82 8.84
N ARG A 176 17.29 4.02 7.53
CA ARG A 176 18.27 4.73 6.70
C ARG A 176 17.77 6.09 6.22
N MET A 177 16.48 6.16 5.89
CA MET A 177 15.86 7.40 5.40
C MET A 177 14.59 7.71 6.20
N LEU A 178 14.46 8.97 6.63
CA LEU A 178 13.29 9.49 7.33
C LEU A 178 12.87 10.83 6.73
N PHE A 179 11.68 10.87 6.16
CA PHE A 179 10.98 12.09 5.77
C PHE A 179 9.72 12.24 6.60
N CYS A 180 9.72 13.16 7.57
CA CYS A 180 8.60 13.45 8.45
C CYS A 180 8.28 14.95 8.51
N TYR A 181 8.75 15.73 7.53
CA TYR A 181 8.46 17.17 7.46
C TYR A 181 6.97 17.46 7.30
N GLY A 182 6.54 18.67 7.65
CA GLY A 182 5.13 19.06 7.50
C GLY A 182 4.19 18.30 8.42
N ASN A 183 4.60 18.01 9.64
CA ASN A 183 3.78 17.42 10.70
C ASN A 183 3.68 18.36 11.91
N ARG A 184 3.23 17.86 13.07
CA ARG A 184 3.08 18.60 14.34
C ARG A 184 3.95 18.01 15.44
N LEU A 185 5.10 17.44 15.08
CA LEU A 185 6.00 16.81 16.03
C LEU A 185 6.63 17.87 16.94
N SER A 186 6.46 17.76 18.24
CA SER A 186 7.13 18.61 19.24
C SER A 186 8.44 17.99 19.74
N VAL A 187 8.57 16.67 19.65
CA VAL A 187 9.77 15.90 19.99
C VAL A 187 9.99 14.82 18.95
N LEU A 188 11.26 14.60 18.59
CA LEU A 188 11.67 13.50 17.72
C LEU A 188 13.01 12.94 18.24
N ASP A 189 12.95 11.79 18.90
CA ASP A 189 14.16 11.11 19.42
C ASP A 189 14.71 10.13 18.36
N LEU A 190 15.87 10.48 17.78
CA LEU A 190 16.58 9.67 16.78
C LEU A 190 17.81 8.97 17.38
N SER A 191 17.99 9.00 18.70
CA SER A 191 19.20 8.49 19.37
C SER A 191 19.49 7.00 19.11
N LYS A 192 18.46 6.23 18.75
CA LYS A 192 18.57 4.79 18.44
C LYS A 192 18.63 4.49 16.93
N CYS A 193 18.44 5.48 16.07
CA CYS A 193 18.45 5.30 14.62
C CYS A 193 19.90 5.33 14.06
N SER A 194 20.72 4.35 14.44
CA SER A 194 22.17 4.37 14.17
C SER A 194 22.54 4.23 12.68
N SER A 195 21.65 3.72 11.85
CA SER A 195 21.86 3.57 10.39
C SER A 195 21.39 4.76 9.58
N LEU A 196 20.85 5.81 10.22
CA LEU A 196 20.19 6.92 9.56
C LEU A 196 21.19 7.78 8.77
N THR A 197 20.96 7.91 7.46
CA THR A 197 21.82 8.68 6.54
C THR A 197 21.15 9.89 5.95
N LEU A 198 19.82 9.91 5.94
CA LEU A 198 19.03 11.01 5.38
C LEU A 198 17.81 11.31 6.28
N VAL A 199 17.69 12.54 6.72
CA VAL A 199 16.57 13.02 7.54
C VAL A 199 16.04 14.33 6.97
N ASN A 200 14.73 14.42 6.83
CA ASN A 200 14.03 15.69 6.66
C ASN A 200 12.87 15.76 7.67
N CYS A 201 13.06 16.55 8.73
CA CYS A 201 12.06 16.79 9.78
C CYS A 201 11.63 18.28 9.86
N GLY A 202 11.87 19.07 8.81
CA GLY A 202 11.47 20.46 8.74
C GLY A 202 9.96 20.67 8.84
N ALA A 203 9.53 21.90 9.06
CA ALA A 203 8.11 22.27 9.18
C ALA A 203 7.36 21.40 10.21
N ASN A 204 7.95 21.22 11.40
CA ASN A 204 7.38 20.65 12.61
C ASN A 204 7.44 21.65 13.76
N GLU A 205 7.03 21.26 14.96
CA GLU A 205 7.03 22.08 16.19
C GLU A 205 8.19 21.70 17.12
N LEU A 206 9.29 21.17 16.58
CA LEU A 206 10.43 20.66 17.35
C LEU A 206 11.12 21.78 18.15
N THR A 207 11.41 21.50 19.44
CA THR A 207 12.06 22.43 20.38
C THR A 207 13.36 21.86 20.94
#